data_59377d8c3a7b9aa509fcb91cabe52097
#
_entry.id   59377d8c3a7b9aa509fcb91cabe52097
#
_cell.length_a   1.000
_cell.length_b   1.000
_cell.length_c   1.000
_cell.angle_alpha   90.00
_cell.angle_beta   90.00
_cell.angle_gamma   90.00
#
_symmetry.space_group_name_H-M   'P 1'
#
loop_
_entity.id
_entity.type
_entity.pdbx_description
1 polymer ?
#
loop_
_entity_poly.entity_id
_entity_poly.type
_entity_poly.pdbx_seq_one_letter_code
_entity_poly.pdbx_strand_id
1 'polypeptide(L)'
;MNRLEGNVALITGGSRGIGAAVALRLAEEGADVVLTYEKSSERATEVVEQIKAGGRRALAIQADCAVPEALTAAVDEAAAMFGRLDILVNNAGVFLVGPLEDLGPAEVERTLAVNIRAPFAAAQAAVRHMGQGGRIISIGSNVAERAVFPGLALYSMSKTALVGMTKGLARELGPRGVTVNLVHPGPTDTDANPADGPNAETIAGFTAVGRYAEAAEIAATVAHLASADGGYITGASINVDGGFTA
;
A
#
# COMPACT_ATOMS: atom_id res chain seq x y z
N MET A 1 8.25 -19.81 -7.59
CA MET A 1 9.63 -19.50 -7.13
C MET A 1 9.50 -18.72 -5.83
N ASN A 2 10.14 -19.17 -4.75
CA ASN A 2 10.06 -18.50 -3.45
C ASN A 2 11.06 -17.32 -3.39
N ARG A 3 10.78 -16.24 -4.14
CA ARG A 3 11.67 -15.06 -4.23
C ARG A 3 11.78 -14.28 -2.91
N LEU A 4 10.83 -14.48 -2.00
CA LEU A 4 10.74 -13.79 -0.70
C LEU A 4 10.91 -14.74 0.49
N GLU A 5 11.46 -15.95 0.26
CA GLU A 5 11.68 -16.93 1.33
C GLU A 5 12.55 -16.33 2.44
N GLY A 6 12.08 -16.45 3.68
CA GLY A 6 12.75 -15.92 4.87
C GLY A 6 12.54 -14.43 5.14
N ASN A 7 11.80 -13.72 4.29
CA ASN A 7 11.43 -12.33 4.54
C ASN A 7 10.14 -12.22 5.34
N VAL A 8 10.02 -11.14 6.09
CA VAL A 8 8.80 -10.75 6.82
C VAL A 8 8.25 -9.45 6.22
N ALA A 9 6.99 -9.48 5.80
CA ALA A 9 6.30 -8.34 5.23
C ALA A 9 5.19 -7.83 6.16
N LEU A 10 5.11 -6.50 6.35
CA LEU A 10 3.98 -5.85 6.99
C LEU A 10 3.21 -5.03 5.96
N ILE A 11 1.89 -5.27 5.87
CA ILE A 11 0.97 -4.58 4.97
C ILE A 11 -0.07 -3.81 5.78
N THR A 12 -0.09 -2.48 5.68
CA THR A 12 -1.13 -1.69 6.33
C THR A 12 -2.44 -1.78 5.55
N GLY A 13 -3.57 -1.99 6.26
CA GLY A 13 -4.87 -2.13 5.61
C GLY A 13 -4.97 -3.39 4.74
N GLY A 14 -4.42 -4.51 5.21
CA GLY A 14 -4.30 -5.77 4.44
C GLY A 14 -5.54 -6.67 4.46
N SER A 15 -6.68 -6.23 5.00
CA SER A 15 -7.87 -7.08 5.16
C SER A 15 -8.75 -7.19 3.91
N ARG A 16 -8.55 -6.36 2.87
CA ARG A 16 -9.34 -6.35 1.64
C ARG A 16 -8.64 -5.66 0.47
N GLY A 17 -9.22 -5.79 -0.72
CA GLY A 17 -8.80 -5.07 -1.93
C GLY A 17 -7.33 -5.30 -2.28
N ILE A 18 -6.64 -4.23 -2.69
CA ILE A 18 -5.21 -4.28 -3.06
C ILE A 18 -4.35 -4.82 -1.90
N GLY A 19 -4.63 -4.40 -0.66
CA GLY A 19 -3.84 -4.83 0.50
C GLY A 19 -3.90 -6.33 0.75
N ALA A 20 -5.08 -6.95 0.63
CA ALA A 20 -5.25 -8.40 0.75
C ALA A 20 -4.56 -9.15 -0.41
N ALA A 21 -4.73 -8.65 -1.65
CA ALA A 21 -4.05 -9.24 -2.81
C ALA A 21 -2.52 -9.18 -2.67
N VAL A 22 -1.97 -8.07 -2.16
CA VAL A 22 -0.54 -7.94 -1.85
C VAL A 22 -0.12 -8.93 -0.77
N ALA A 23 -0.87 -9.04 0.33
CA ALA A 23 -0.57 -9.95 1.43
C ALA A 23 -0.49 -11.42 0.95
N LEU A 24 -1.50 -11.85 0.19
CA LEU A 24 -1.55 -13.19 -0.40
C LEU A 24 -0.39 -13.42 -1.38
N ARG A 25 -0.13 -12.46 -2.27
CA ARG A 25 0.93 -12.59 -3.27
C ARG A 25 2.32 -12.67 -2.63
N LEU A 26 2.62 -11.83 -1.63
CA LEU A 26 3.93 -11.91 -0.95
C LEU A 26 4.10 -13.24 -0.21
N ALA A 27 3.01 -13.78 0.36
CA ALA A 27 3.02 -15.09 0.99
C ALA A 27 3.25 -16.23 -0.03
N GLU A 28 2.60 -16.21 -1.19
CA GLU A 28 2.82 -17.15 -2.29
C GLU A 28 4.28 -17.14 -2.77
N GLU A 29 4.95 -16.00 -2.66
CA GLU A 29 6.36 -15.86 -3.00
C GLU A 29 7.31 -16.18 -1.84
N GLY A 30 6.79 -16.63 -0.71
CA GLY A 30 7.57 -17.19 0.39
C GLY A 30 7.73 -16.29 1.62
N ALA A 31 7.16 -15.08 1.64
CA ALA A 31 7.22 -14.22 2.81
C ALA A 31 6.29 -14.70 3.94
N ASP A 32 6.71 -14.50 5.18
CA ASP A 32 5.80 -14.45 6.31
C ASP A 32 5.13 -13.07 6.35
N VAL A 33 3.85 -12.99 6.73
CA VAL A 33 3.06 -11.78 6.53
C VAL A 33 2.39 -11.31 7.82
N VAL A 34 2.53 -10.03 8.10
CA VAL A 34 1.71 -9.31 9.07
C VAL A 34 0.83 -8.33 8.30
N LEU A 35 -0.44 -8.30 8.61
CA LEU A 35 -1.34 -7.27 8.08
C LEU A 35 -2.00 -6.47 9.19
N THR A 36 -2.24 -5.18 8.95
CA THR A 36 -3.07 -4.40 9.88
C THR A 36 -4.48 -4.20 9.33
N TYR A 37 -5.43 -4.00 10.22
CA TYR A 37 -6.82 -3.66 9.90
C TYR A 37 -7.38 -2.68 10.94
N GLU A 38 -8.37 -1.87 10.57
CA GLU A 38 -9.06 -0.96 11.49
C GLU A 38 -10.30 -1.63 12.13
N LYS A 39 -11.24 -2.10 11.28
CA LYS A 39 -12.57 -2.58 11.70
C LYS A 39 -12.92 -3.99 11.25
N SER A 40 -12.34 -4.43 10.13
CA SER A 40 -12.76 -5.69 9.47
C SER A 40 -11.95 -6.89 10.00
N SER A 41 -12.15 -7.29 11.26
CA SER A 41 -11.42 -8.40 11.87
C SER A 41 -11.69 -9.75 11.18
N GLU A 42 -12.94 -10.01 10.79
CA GLU A 42 -13.32 -11.24 10.09
C GLU A 42 -12.55 -11.40 8.77
N ARG A 43 -12.57 -10.36 7.92
CA ARG A 43 -11.82 -10.36 6.65
C ARG A 43 -10.31 -10.45 6.87
N ALA A 44 -9.79 -9.80 7.90
CA ALA A 44 -8.36 -9.92 8.23
C ALA A 44 -8.00 -11.36 8.64
N THR A 45 -8.88 -12.03 9.39
CA THR A 45 -8.72 -13.43 9.76
C THR A 45 -8.78 -14.34 8.53
N GLU A 46 -9.71 -14.11 7.60
CA GLU A 46 -9.81 -14.88 6.36
C GLU A 46 -8.50 -14.83 5.54
N VAL A 47 -7.90 -13.64 5.39
CA VAL A 47 -6.62 -13.49 4.70
C VAL A 47 -5.50 -14.23 5.43
N VAL A 48 -5.44 -14.11 6.75
CA VAL A 48 -4.44 -14.82 7.58
C VAL A 48 -4.57 -16.33 7.43
N GLU A 49 -5.79 -16.87 7.48
CA GLU A 49 -6.00 -18.33 7.34
C GLU A 49 -5.66 -18.83 5.94
N GLN A 50 -5.93 -18.06 4.89
CA GLN A 50 -5.48 -18.39 3.52
C GLN A 50 -3.95 -18.46 3.44
N ILE A 51 -3.24 -17.51 4.03
CA ILE A 51 -1.78 -17.48 4.05
C ILE A 51 -1.22 -18.70 4.81
N LYS A 52 -1.81 -19.01 5.98
CA LYS A 52 -1.42 -20.19 6.77
C LYS A 52 -1.67 -21.49 6.04
N ALA A 53 -2.79 -21.60 5.33
CA ALA A 53 -3.10 -22.77 4.49
C ALA A 53 -2.08 -22.96 3.37
N GLY A 54 -1.48 -21.87 2.87
CA GLY A 54 -0.35 -21.87 1.94
C GLY A 54 1.02 -22.20 2.58
N GLY A 55 1.06 -22.51 3.91
CA GLY A 55 2.27 -22.91 4.61
C GLY A 55 3.15 -21.76 5.12
N ARG A 56 2.66 -20.51 5.10
CA ARG A 56 3.40 -19.36 5.64
C ARG A 56 2.83 -18.94 6.99
N ARG A 57 3.65 -18.27 7.80
CA ARG A 57 3.18 -17.66 9.05
C ARG A 57 2.47 -16.36 8.73
N ALA A 58 1.35 -16.09 9.39
CA ALA A 58 0.64 -14.83 9.25
C ALA A 58 0.00 -14.37 10.56
N LEU A 59 -0.12 -13.04 10.71
CA LEU A 59 -0.73 -12.38 11.85
C LEU A 59 -1.54 -11.17 11.38
N ALA A 60 -2.70 -10.94 11.98
CA ALA A 60 -3.49 -9.73 11.82
C ALA A 60 -3.44 -8.90 13.10
N ILE A 61 -3.10 -7.62 13.00
CA ILE A 61 -3.01 -6.68 14.13
C ILE A 61 -4.03 -5.57 13.90
N GLN A 62 -4.88 -5.31 14.90
CA GLN A 62 -5.80 -4.18 14.83
C GLN A 62 -5.05 -2.87 15.10
N ALA A 63 -5.07 -1.96 14.12
CA ALA A 63 -4.47 -0.63 14.25
C ALA A 63 -5.21 0.39 13.38
N ASP A 64 -5.68 1.48 13.98
CA ASP A 64 -6.15 2.64 13.22
C ASP A 64 -4.94 3.44 12.75
N CYS A 65 -4.73 3.49 11.44
CA CYS A 65 -3.63 4.24 10.83
C CYS A 65 -3.69 5.76 11.09
N ALA A 66 -4.84 6.31 11.51
CA ALA A 66 -4.90 7.72 11.91
C ALA A 66 -4.27 7.97 13.29
N VAL A 67 -4.00 6.93 14.06
CA VAL A 67 -3.37 6.98 15.39
C VAL A 67 -1.91 6.51 15.25
N PRO A 68 -0.93 7.43 15.21
CA PRO A 68 0.48 7.08 14.94
C PRO A 68 1.04 6.05 15.94
N GLU A 69 0.65 6.16 17.21
CA GLU A 69 1.12 5.28 18.28
C GLU A 69 0.63 3.83 18.05
N ALA A 70 -0.63 3.65 17.64
CA ALA A 70 -1.18 2.33 17.33
C ALA A 70 -0.47 1.68 16.13
N LEU A 71 -0.19 2.47 15.09
CA LEU A 71 0.51 2.00 13.92
C LEU A 71 1.98 1.65 14.23
N THR A 72 2.66 2.50 14.99
CA THR A 72 4.04 2.25 15.44
C THR A 72 4.12 0.99 16.28
N ALA A 73 3.20 0.81 17.24
CA ALA A 73 3.13 -0.39 18.06
C ALA A 73 2.91 -1.65 17.21
N ALA A 74 2.04 -1.59 16.19
CA ALA A 74 1.82 -2.71 15.28
C ALA A 74 3.09 -3.10 14.48
N VAL A 75 3.89 -2.11 14.06
CA VAL A 75 5.19 -2.36 13.39
C VAL A 75 6.18 -3.03 14.36
N ASP A 76 6.28 -2.51 15.58
CA ASP A 76 7.20 -3.05 16.60
C ASP A 76 6.78 -4.47 17.04
N GLU A 77 5.46 -4.73 17.19
CA GLU A 77 4.89 -6.05 17.46
C GLU A 77 5.22 -7.05 16.33
N ALA A 78 5.02 -6.64 15.08
CA ALA A 78 5.35 -7.47 13.92
C ALA A 78 6.83 -7.90 13.93
N ALA A 79 7.72 -6.94 14.14
CA ALA A 79 9.15 -7.20 14.20
C ALA A 79 9.53 -8.11 15.38
N ALA A 80 8.92 -7.92 16.55
CA ALA A 80 9.16 -8.75 17.74
C ALA A 80 8.68 -10.18 17.55
N MET A 81 7.48 -10.38 16.98
CA MET A 81 6.87 -11.71 16.77
C MET A 81 7.62 -12.56 15.75
N PHE A 82 8.18 -11.94 14.72
CA PHE A 82 8.86 -12.65 13.62
C PHE A 82 10.40 -12.57 13.71
N GLY A 83 10.93 -11.73 14.61
CA GLY A 83 12.36 -11.53 14.82
C GLY A 83 13.04 -10.63 13.79
N ARG A 84 12.29 -10.11 12.82
CA ARG A 84 12.75 -9.22 11.75
C ARG A 84 11.58 -8.51 11.06
N LEU A 85 11.89 -7.46 10.30
CA LEU A 85 10.98 -6.85 9.35
C LEU A 85 11.77 -6.44 8.11
N ASP A 86 11.38 -6.94 6.94
CA ASP A 86 12.11 -6.73 5.68
C ASP A 86 11.35 -5.87 4.70
N ILE A 87 10.02 -6.00 4.68
CA ILE A 87 9.16 -5.35 3.71
C ILE A 87 8.05 -4.61 4.44
N LEU A 88 7.92 -3.31 4.15
CA LEU A 88 6.78 -2.51 4.55
C LEU A 88 5.97 -2.12 3.31
N VAL A 89 4.69 -2.44 3.30
CA VAL A 89 3.75 -1.96 2.28
C VAL A 89 2.75 -0.99 2.93
N ASN A 90 2.90 0.29 2.66
CA ASN A 90 1.97 1.33 3.05
C ASN A 90 0.78 1.33 2.07
N ASN A 91 -0.26 0.56 2.38
CA ASN A 91 -1.44 0.42 1.54
C ASN A 91 -2.69 1.09 2.15
N ALA A 92 -2.80 1.18 3.46
CA ALA A 92 -3.95 1.83 4.10
C ALA A 92 -4.19 3.23 3.54
N GLY A 93 -5.44 3.55 3.23
CA GLY A 93 -5.82 4.84 2.70
C GLY A 93 -7.31 5.10 2.81
N VAL A 94 -7.68 6.37 2.83
CA VAL A 94 -9.07 6.82 2.75
C VAL A 94 -9.28 7.58 1.44
N PHE A 95 -10.45 7.43 0.86
CA PHE A 95 -10.89 8.10 -0.36
C PHE A 95 -12.05 9.03 -0.03
N LEU A 96 -11.71 10.21 0.52
CA LEU A 96 -12.65 11.27 0.82
C LEU A 96 -12.60 12.31 -0.29
N VAL A 97 -13.69 12.43 -1.02
CA VAL A 97 -13.81 13.26 -2.23
C VAL A 97 -15.13 14.02 -2.20
N GLY A 98 -15.17 15.15 -2.86
CA GLY A 98 -16.35 16.01 -2.94
C GLY A 98 -16.02 17.42 -3.43
N PRO A 99 -17.02 18.26 -3.66
CA PRO A 99 -16.82 19.68 -3.94
C PRO A 99 -15.93 20.32 -2.86
N LEU A 100 -15.09 21.28 -3.28
CA LEU A 100 -14.11 21.90 -2.38
C LEU A 100 -14.76 22.54 -1.15
N GLU A 101 -15.92 23.15 -1.33
CA GLU A 101 -16.70 23.82 -0.29
C GLU A 101 -17.33 22.87 0.73
N ASP A 102 -17.50 21.59 0.39
CA ASP A 102 -18.10 20.57 1.23
C ASP A 102 -17.07 19.79 2.06
N LEU A 103 -15.77 19.92 1.75
CA LEU A 103 -14.68 19.25 2.46
C LEU A 103 -14.29 20.05 3.71
N GLY A 104 -14.86 19.66 4.85
CA GLY A 104 -14.59 20.30 6.13
C GLY A 104 -13.26 19.89 6.77
N PRO A 105 -12.91 20.51 7.92
CA PRO A 105 -11.68 20.19 8.66
C PRO A 105 -11.53 18.70 9.02
N ALA A 106 -12.63 18.00 9.32
CA ALA A 106 -12.59 16.59 9.69
C ALA A 106 -12.14 15.68 8.54
N GLU A 107 -12.65 15.92 7.32
CA GLU A 107 -12.26 15.21 6.11
C GLU A 107 -10.79 15.47 5.77
N VAL A 108 -10.36 16.73 5.90
CA VAL A 108 -8.98 17.13 5.67
C VAL A 108 -8.04 16.42 6.66
N GLU A 109 -8.31 16.54 7.96
CA GLU A 109 -7.47 15.92 9.00
C GLU A 109 -7.43 14.39 8.87
N ARG A 110 -8.56 13.72 8.60
CA ARG A 110 -8.60 12.26 8.39
C ARG A 110 -7.77 11.86 7.18
N THR A 111 -7.86 12.61 6.07
CA THR A 111 -7.08 12.33 4.87
C THR A 111 -5.59 12.52 5.11
N LEU A 112 -5.17 13.62 5.73
CA LEU A 112 -3.77 13.88 6.07
C LEU A 112 -3.23 12.83 7.05
N ALA A 113 -4.02 12.46 8.05
CA ALA A 113 -3.64 11.47 9.04
C ALA A 113 -3.35 10.10 8.40
N VAL A 114 -4.28 9.58 7.60
CA VAL A 114 -4.19 8.22 7.06
C VAL A 114 -3.33 8.16 5.80
N ASN A 115 -3.45 9.12 4.88
CA ASN A 115 -2.78 9.02 3.58
C ASN A 115 -1.35 9.57 3.57
N ILE A 116 -0.99 10.43 4.55
CA ILE A 116 0.33 11.10 4.56
C ILE A 116 1.10 10.77 5.84
N ARG A 117 0.54 11.10 7.02
CA ARG A 117 1.24 10.93 8.30
C ARG A 117 1.48 9.45 8.62
N ALA A 118 0.49 8.59 8.40
CA ALA A 118 0.61 7.16 8.66
C ALA A 118 1.72 6.47 7.86
N PRO A 119 1.84 6.60 6.53
CA PRO A 119 2.96 6.04 5.77
C PRO A 119 4.33 6.50 6.26
N PHE A 120 4.45 7.77 6.65
CA PHE A 120 5.70 8.31 7.19
C PHE A 120 6.02 7.71 8.56
N ALA A 121 5.06 7.65 9.48
CA ALA A 121 5.22 7.06 10.81
C ALA A 121 5.54 5.56 10.72
N ALA A 122 4.86 4.82 9.84
CA ALA A 122 5.15 3.40 9.62
C ALA A 122 6.58 3.20 9.08
N ALA A 123 7.03 4.05 8.13
CA ALA A 123 8.39 4.00 7.63
C ALA A 123 9.42 4.28 8.74
N GLN A 124 9.20 5.32 9.58
CA GLN A 124 10.07 5.62 10.74
C GLN A 124 10.15 4.44 11.73
N ALA A 125 9.03 3.76 11.98
CA ALA A 125 9.02 2.58 12.83
C ALA A 125 9.77 1.41 12.17
N ALA A 126 9.45 1.10 10.92
CA ALA A 126 9.98 -0.05 10.19
C ALA A 126 11.50 0.00 10.01
N VAL A 127 12.07 1.18 9.70
CA VAL A 127 13.52 1.30 9.48
C VAL A 127 14.37 1.01 10.71
N ARG A 128 13.80 0.99 11.92
CA ARG A 128 14.51 0.54 13.12
C ARG A 128 14.77 -0.97 13.14
N HIS A 129 13.94 -1.72 12.42
CA HIS A 129 13.97 -3.19 12.34
C HIS A 129 14.51 -3.71 11.01
N MET A 130 14.65 -2.82 9.99
CA MET A 130 15.14 -3.19 8.66
C MET A 130 16.66 -3.21 8.60
N GLY A 131 17.21 -4.30 8.10
CA GLY A 131 18.61 -4.42 7.70
C GLY A 131 18.83 -4.07 6.24
N GLN A 132 20.03 -4.42 5.74
CA GLN A 132 20.35 -4.35 4.32
C GLN A 132 19.38 -5.23 3.52
N GLY A 133 18.88 -4.72 2.42
CA GLY A 133 17.89 -5.41 1.60
C GLY A 133 16.43 -5.06 1.98
N GLY A 134 16.20 -4.14 2.93
CA GLY A 134 14.86 -3.68 3.29
C GLY A 134 14.11 -3.03 2.12
N ARG A 135 12.78 -3.12 2.14
CA ARG A 135 11.89 -2.62 1.08
C ARG A 135 10.73 -1.82 1.69
N ILE A 136 10.56 -0.60 1.26
CA ILE A 136 9.39 0.23 1.58
C ILE A 136 8.65 0.53 0.29
N ILE A 137 7.39 0.12 0.21
CA ILE A 137 6.56 0.30 -0.98
C ILE A 137 5.26 0.96 -0.54
N SER A 138 4.95 2.13 -1.12
CA SER A 138 3.71 2.83 -0.83
C SER A 138 2.71 2.67 -1.98
N ILE A 139 1.42 2.58 -1.66
CA ILE A 139 0.35 2.56 -2.64
C ILE A 139 -0.20 3.98 -2.80
N GLY A 140 0.13 4.56 -3.94
CA GLY A 140 -0.32 5.87 -4.36
C GLY A 140 -1.68 5.84 -5.04
N SER A 141 -1.79 6.56 -6.15
CA SER A 141 -2.91 6.54 -7.10
C SER A 141 -2.50 7.29 -8.36
N ASN A 142 -3.04 6.91 -9.50
CA ASN A 142 -2.91 7.62 -10.77
C ASN A 142 -3.42 9.08 -10.70
N VAL A 143 -4.34 9.38 -9.77
CA VAL A 143 -4.82 10.77 -9.57
C VAL A 143 -3.77 11.71 -8.97
N ALA A 144 -2.63 11.18 -8.50
CA ALA A 144 -1.48 12.01 -8.15
C ALA A 144 -0.89 12.75 -9.36
N GLU A 145 -1.10 12.21 -10.57
CA GLU A 145 -0.60 12.76 -11.82
C GLU A 145 -1.73 13.35 -12.69
N ARG A 146 -2.90 12.69 -12.72
CA ARG A 146 -4.03 13.11 -13.57
C ARG A 146 -5.37 12.99 -12.84
N ALA A 147 -5.92 14.11 -12.38
CA ALA A 147 -7.27 14.21 -11.86
C ALA A 147 -8.26 14.49 -13.00
N VAL A 148 -9.14 13.52 -13.31
CA VAL A 148 -10.07 13.61 -14.45
C VAL A 148 -11.47 14.11 -14.08
N PHE A 149 -11.79 14.15 -12.78
CA PHE A 149 -13.07 14.61 -12.26
C PHE A 149 -12.89 15.75 -11.26
N PRO A 150 -13.86 16.67 -11.12
CA PRO A 150 -13.92 17.57 -9.98
C PRO A 150 -14.09 16.78 -8.67
N GLY A 151 -13.77 17.42 -7.54
CA GLY A 151 -13.90 16.81 -6.22
C GLY A 151 -12.71 15.96 -5.77
N LEU A 152 -11.68 15.78 -6.58
CA LEU A 152 -10.50 14.95 -6.27
C LEU A 152 -9.36 15.73 -5.58
N ALA A 153 -9.49 17.05 -5.36
CA ALA A 153 -8.39 17.91 -4.94
C ALA A 153 -7.69 17.41 -3.65
N LEU A 154 -8.44 17.12 -2.60
CA LEU A 154 -7.90 16.65 -1.32
C LEU A 154 -7.21 15.29 -1.46
N TYR A 155 -7.85 14.36 -2.15
CA TYR A 155 -7.29 13.02 -2.36
C TYR A 155 -6.05 13.07 -3.24
N SER A 156 -6.09 13.78 -4.37
CA SER A 156 -4.95 13.97 -5.27
C SER A 156 -3.77 14.60 -4.53
N MET A 157 -4.00 15.69 -3.77
CA MET A 157 -2.98 16.30 -2.92
C MET A 157 -2.32 15.28 -1.99
N SER A 158 -3.13 14.44 -1.32
CA SER A 158 -2.61 13.44 -0.38
C SER A 158 -1.76 12.36 -1.05
N LYS A 159 -2.13 11.93 -2.25
CA LYS A 159 -1.38 10.91 -3.00
C LYS A 159 -0.14 11.48 -3.69
N THR A 160 -0.18 12.74 -4.11
CA THR A 160 0.99 13.46 -4.63
C THR A 160 2.06 13.67 -3.56
N ALA A 161 1.68 13.90 -2.30
CA ALA A 161 2.61 14.03 -1.18
C ALA A 161 3.53 12.81 -1.03
N LEU A 162 3.05 11.61 -1.35
CA LEU A 162 3.83 10.37 -1.29
C LEU A 162 5.00 10.37 -2.29
N VAL A 163 4.92 11.11 -3.40
CA VAL A 163 6.01 11.24 -4.37
C VAL A 163 7.24 11.88 -3.72
N GLY A 164 7.04 13.00 -3.03
CA GLY A 164 8.11 13.69 -2.30
C GLY A 164 8.68 12.83 -1.17
N MET A 165 7.79 12.20 -0.39
CA MET A 165 8.18 11.27 0.68
C MET A 165 9.06 10.14 0.14
N THR A 166 8.64 9.49 -0.96
CA THR A 166 9.36 8.36 -1.57
C THR A 166 10.77 8.77 -2.00
N LYS A 167 10.92 9.91 -2.67
CA LYS A 167 12.22 10.42 -3.13
C LYS A 167 13.14 10.78 -1.97
N GLY A 168 12.61 11.44 -0.94
CA GLY A 168 13.37 11.80 0.26
C GLY A 168 13.87 10.57 1.01
N LEU A 169 12.98 9.64 1.34
CA LEU A 169 13.34 8.41 2.04
C LEU A 169 14.29 7.51 1.21
N ALA A 170 14.13 7.43 -0.11
CA ALA A 170 15.03 6.68 -0.98
C ALA A 170 16.47 7.22 -0.90
N ARG A 171 16.63 8.54 -0.86
CA ARG A 171 17.93 9.17 -0.74
C ARG A 171 18.56 8.96 0.65
N GLU A 172 17.76 9.03 1.70
CA GLU A 172 18.20 8.85 3.07
C GLU A 172 18.57 7.40 3.41
N LEU A 173 17.74 6.44 2.94
CA LEU A 173 17.85 5.03 3.29
C LEU A 173 18.71 4.20 2.33
N GLY A 174 18.99 4.73 1.13
CA GLY A 174 19.83 4.08 0.13
C GLY A 174 21.20 3.61 0.66
N PRO A 175 21.94 4.43 1.43
CA PRO A 175 23.22 4.00 2.04
C PRO A 175 23.11 2.80 2.99
N ARG A 176 21.88 2.54 3.53
CA ARG A 176 21.59 1.37 4.37
C ARG A 176 21.17 0.14 3.55
N GLY A 177 21.12 0.25 2.21
CA GLY A 177 20.64 -0.81 1.32
C GLY A 177 19.11 -1.00 1.35
N VAL A 178 18.34 -0.01 1.80
CA VAL A 178 16.87 -0.03 1.80
C VAL A 178 16.36 0.72 0.57
N THR A 179 15.49 0.08 -0.23
CA THR A 179 14.82 0.74 -1.35
C THR A 179 13.45 1.27 -0.94
N VAL A 180 13.06 2.41 -1.51
CA VAL A 180 11.76 3.05 -1.25
C VAL A 180 11.12 3.41 -2.57
N ASN A 181 9.92 2.86 -2.84
CA ASN A 181 9.20 3.06 -4.10
C ASN A 181 7.72 3.33 -3.88
N LEU A 182 7.10 3.90 -4.91
CA LEU A 182 5.68 4.25 -4.94
C LEU A 182 5.03 3.58 -6.15
N VAL A 183 3.94 2.88 -5.93
CA VAL A 183 3.10 2.31 -7.00
C VAL A 183 1.84 3.14 -7.09
N HIS A 184 1.49 3.60 -8.29
CA HIS A 184 0.27 4.33 -8.59
C HIS A 184 -0.72 3.42 -9.33
N PRO A 185 -1.66 2.77 -8.62
CA PRO A 185 -2.72 2.04 -9.29
C PRO A 185 -3.62 2.96 -10.11
N GLY A 186 -4.08 2.46 -11.24
CA GLY A 186 -5.25 2.96 -11.95
C GLY A 186 -6.55 2.45 -11.33
N PRO A 187 -7.66 2.57 -12.06
CA PRO A 187 -8.92 1.97 -11.65
C PRO A 187 -8.73 0.47 -11.41
N THR A 188 -8.93 0.04 -10.17
CA THR A 188 -8.73 -1.34 -9.74
C THR A 188 -10.02 -1.87 -9.15
N ASP A 189 -10.43 -3.06 -9.57
CA ASP A 189 -11.65 -3.72 -9.08
C ASP A 189 -11.46 -4.15 -7.63
N THR A 190 -12.20 -3.50 -6.76
CA THR A 190 -12.20 -3.73 -5.30
C THR A 190 -13.57 -3.35 -4.73
N ASP A 191 -13.86 -3.77 -3.51
CA ASP A 191 -15.09 -3.35 -2.79
C ASP A 191 -15.27 -1.81 -2.74
N ALA A 192 -14.17 -1.07 -2.74
CA ALA A 192 -14.22 0.40 -2.66
C ALA A 192 -14.39 1.06 -4.04
N ASN A 193 -14.12 0.35 -5.11
CA ASN A 193 -14.21 0.83 -6.49
C ASN A 193 -14.54 -0.34 -7.43
N PRO A 194 -15.78 -0.86 -7.40
CA PRO A 194 -16.16 -2.05 -8.16
C PRO A 194 -16.21 -1.76 -9.68
N ALA A 195 -15.75 -2.73 -10.47
CA ALA A 195 -15.73 -2.64 -11.94
C ALA A 195 -17.11 -2.70 -12.58
N ASP A 196 -18.16 -3.02 -11.82
CA ASP A 196 -19.58 -2.99 -12.22
C ASP A 196 -20.35 -1.80 -11.62
N GLY A 197 -19.63 -0.85 -10.99
CA GLY A 197 -20.21 0.35 -10.40
C GLY A 197 -20.79 1.33 -11.45
N PRO A 198 -21.61 2.30 -11.03
CA PRO A 198 -22.38 3.17 -11.94
C PRO A 198 -21.53 4.01 -12.89
N ASN A 199 -20.26 4.27 -12.57
CA ASN A 199 -19.33 5.04 -13.40
C ASN A 199 -18.23 4.16 -14.03
N ALA A 200 -18.29 2.84 -13.87
CA ALA A 200 -17.21 1.94 -14.22
C ALA A 200 -16.81 2.02 -15.70
N GLU A 201 -17.79 2.04 -16.61
CA GLU A 201 -17.54 2.16 -18.05
C GLU A 201 -16.82 3.49 -18.40
N THR A 202 -17.27 4.60 -17.83
CA THR A 202 -16.63 5.92 -18.03
C THR A 202 -15.19 5.91 -17.54
N ILE A 203 -14.96 5.34 -16.36
CA ILE A 203 -13.62 5.29 -15.74
C ILE A 203 -12.71 4.35 -16.52
N ALA A 204 -13.20 3.18 -16.97
CA ALA A 204 -12.47 2.26 -17.84
C ALA A 204 -12.06 2.93 -19.15
N GLY A 205 -12.94 3.77 -19.72
CA GLY A 205 -12.69 4.53 -20.94
C GLY A 205 -11.52 5.55 -20.84
N PHE A 206 -11.07 5.94 -19.64
CA PHE A 206 -9.87 6.74 -19.48
C PHE A 206 -8.58 5.92 -19.54
N THR A 207 -8.64 4.60 -19.43
CA THR A 207 -7.47 3.74 -19.56
C THR A 207 -7.23 3.38 -21.02
N ALA A 208 -5.97 3.28 -21.43
CA ALA A 208 -5.63 2.84 -22.78
C ALA A 208 -6.00 1.37 -23.02
N VAL A 209 -6.02 0.54 -21.96
CA VAL A 209 -6.39 -0.88 -22.04
C VAL A 209 -7.90 -1.12 -21.96
N GLY A 210 -8.71 -0.08 -21.69
CA GLY A 210 -10.19 -0.13 -21.73
C GLY A 210 -10.86 -0.95 -20.61
N ARG A 211 -10.16 -1.18 -19.48
CA ARG A 211 -10.70 -1.95 -18.37
C ARG A 211 -10.13 -1.53 -17.01
N TYR A 212 -10.78 -1.98 -15.95
CA TYR A 212 -10.20 -2.00 -14.62
C TYR A 212 -9.08 -3.05 -14.51
N ALA A 213 -8.11 -2.77 -13.65
CA ALA A 213 -7.14 -3.78 -13.22
C ALA A 213 -7.78 -4.71 -12.17
N GLU A 214 -7.31 -5.94 -12.12
CA GLU A 214 -7.49 -6.80 -10.97
C GLU A 214 -6.50 -6.42 -9.86
N ALA A 215 -6.88 -6.57 -8.58
CA ALA A 215 -5.98 -6.28 -7.46
C ALA A 215 -4.68 -7.11 -7.53
N ALA A 216 -4.72 -8.30 -8.12
CA ALA A 216 -3.57 -9.17 -8.35
C ALA A 216 -2.53 -8.54 -9.31
N GLU A 217 -2.95 -7.72 -10.28
CA GLU A 217 -2.04 -7.04 -11.21
C GLU A 217 -1.19 -5.98 -10.47
N ILE A 218 -1.80 -5.27 -9.52
CA ILE A 218 -1.08 -4.34 -8.64
C ILE A 218 -0.13 -5.10 -7.70
N ALA A 219 -0.61 -6.19 -7.11
CA ALA A 219 0.17 -7.03 -6.20
C ALA A 219 1.41 -7.64 -6.89
N ALA A 220 1.34 -7.96 -8.18
CA ALA A 220 2.47 -8.45 -8.96
C ALA A 220 3.62 -7.42 -9.02
N THR A 221 3.30 -6.14 -9.24
CA THR A 221 4.31 -5.07 -9.25
C THR A 221 4.90 -4.86 -7.85
N VAL A 222 4.07 -4.89 -6.81
CA VAL A 222 4.55 -4.80 -5.42
C VAL A 222 5.50 -5.96 -5.10
N ALA A 223 5.16 -7.19 -5.49
CA ALA A 223 6.01 -8.36 -5.27
C ALA A 223 7.35 -8.28 -6.03
N HIS A 224 7.35 -7.74 -7.25
CA HIS A 224 8.59 -7.47 -7.97
C HIS A 224 9.50 -6.49 -7.21
N LEU A 225 8.95 -5.35 -6.76
CA LEU A 225 9.69 -4.35 -5.99
C LEU A 225 10.18 -4.86 -4.64
N ALA A 226 9.43 -5.78 -4.02
CA ALA A 226 9.78 -6.42 -2.76
C ALA A 226 10.91 -7.45 -2.92
N SER A 227 11.09 -8.02 -4.10
CA SER A 227 12.07 -9.07 -4.37
C SER A 227 13.49 -8.54 -4.58
N ALA A 228 14.45 -9.46 -4.73
CA ALA A 228 15.83 -9.12 -5.11
C ALA A 228 15.92 -8.45 -6.49
N ASP A 229 14.99 -8.81 -7.41
CA ASP A 229 14.94 -8.24 -8.77
C ASP A 229 14.64 -6.74 -8.76
N GLY A 230 13.87 -6.25 -7.75
CA GLY A 230 13.61 -4.82 -7.52
C GLY A 230 14.75 -4.08 -6.81
N GLY A 231 15.85 -4.73 -6.49
CA GLY A 231 16.91 -4.19 -5.62
C GLY A 231 17.63 -2.95 -6.14
N TYR A 232 17.55 -2.64 -7.45
CA TYR A 232 18.12 -1.43 -8.02
C TYR A 232 17.09 -0.35 -8.38
N ILE A 233 15.82 -0.59 -8.02
CA ILE A 233 14.72 0.37 -8.18
C ILE A 233 14.49 1.06 -6.83
N THR A 234 14.77 2.38 -6.77
CA THR A 234 14.53 3.19 -5.57
C THR A 234 14.24 4.64 -5.94
N GLY A 235 13.36 5.28 -5.18
CA GLY A 235 12.88 6.65 -5.45
C GLY A 235 11.94 6.74 -6.65
N ALA A 236 11.47 5.61 -7.17
CA ALA A 236 10.62 5.55 -8.35
C ALA A 236 9.14 5.68 -7.98
N SER A 237 8.39 6.36 -8.88
CA SER A 237 6.94 6.32 -8.96
C SER A 237 6.57 5.49 -10.19
N ILE A 238 5.83 4.42 -10.00
CA ILE A 238 5.52 3.43 -11.04
C ILE A 238 4.01 3.39 -11.25
N ASN A 239 3.58 3.79 -12.44
CA ASN A 239 2.16 3.73 -12.82
C ASN A 239 1.80 2.31 -13.23
N VAL A 240 0.80 1.74 -12.56
CA VAL A 240 0.16 0.45 -12.89
C VAL A 240 -1.32 0.76 -13.14
N ASP A 241 -1.58 1.52 -14.20
CA ASP A 241 -2.83 2.25 -14.40
C ASP A 241 -3.49 1.99 -15.76
N GLY A 242 -2.98 1.01 -16.52
CA GLY A 242 -3.51 0.69 -17.83
C GLY A 242 -3.38 1.82 -18.84
N GLY A 243 -2.44 2.73 -18.66
CA GLY A 243 -2.23 3.90 -19.52
C GLY A 243 -3.23 5.05 -19.26
N PHE A 244 -3.80 5.13 -18.06
CA PHE A 244 -4.69 6.22 -17.66
C PHE A 244 -3.99 7.58 -17.68
N THR A 245 -2.71 7.62 -17.35
CA THR A 245 -1.89 8.83 -17.28
C THR A 245 -1.05 9.08 -18.54
N ALA A 246 -1.15 8.22 -19.54
CA ALA A 246 -0.43 8.32 -20.80
C ALA A 246 -0.99 9.45 -21.71
#